data_767202e912de289b871418b39402fb3a
#
_entry.id   767202e912de289b871418b39402fb3a
#
_cell.length_a   1.000
_cell.length_b   1.000
_cell.length_c   1.000
_cell.angle_alpha   90.00
_cell.angle_beta   90.00
_cell.angle_gamma   90.00
#
_symmetry.space_group_name_H-M   'P 1'
#
loop_
_entity.id
_entity.type
_entity.pdbx_description
1 polymer ?
#
loop_
_entity_poly.entity_id
_entity_poly.type
_entity_poly.pdbx_seq_one_letter_code
_entity_poly.pdbx_strand_id
1 'polypeptide(L)'
;MGHRLSKIATRTGDAGETGLGDGSRVAKDHLRVQAMGEVDELNSTLGVLLAEPLPEDVRTLLVTVQHELFNLGGELSIPGYTLLKDGAVLHLDEALAHYNATLPRLDEFILPAGTRSASLAHVSRS
;
A
#
# COMPACT_ATOMS: atom_id res chain seq x y z
N MET A 1 17.99 -16.28 10.09
CA MET A 1 17.84 -15.65 8.80
C MET A 1 18.94 -14.62 8.62
N GLY A 2 19.85 -14.86 7.72
CA GLY A 2 20.97 -14.01 7.55
C GLY A 2 20.62 -12.65 6.93
N HIS A 3 21.30 -12.28 5.98
CA HIS A 3 21.37 -10.92 5.45
C HIS A 3 20.15 -10.55 4.61
N ARG A 4 19.06 -10.13 5.28
CA ARG A 4 17.95 -9.48 4.59
C ARG A 4 18.50 -8.27 3.83
N LEU A 5 18.12 -8.14 2.58
CA LEU A 5 18.46 -6.98 1.76
C LEU A 5 19.96 -6.75 1.58
N SER A 6 20.78 -7.83 1.62
CA SER A 6 22.19 -7.73 1.29
C SER A 6 22.40 -7.28 -0.16
N LYS A 7 21.45 -7.61 -1.05
CA LYS A 7 21.43 -7.19 -2.45
C LYS A 7 19.99 -6.96 -2.89
N ILE A 8 19.77 -5.90 -3.66
CA ILE A 8 18.46 -5.60 -4.26
C ILE A 8 18.19 -6.58 -5.41
N ALA A 9 19.15 -6.81 -6.29
CA ALA A 9 19.02 -7.75 -7.39
C ALA A 9 19.84 -8.99 -7.09
N THR A 10 19.17 -10.13 -7.00
CA THR A 10 19.81 -11.43 -6.71
C THR A 10 19.79 -12.37 -7.89
N ARG A 11 18.93 -12.12 -8.88
CA ARG A 11 18.69 -12.96 -10.07
C ARG A 11 18.20 -14.37 -9.74
N THR A 12 17.79 -14.64 -8.52
CA THR A 12 17.29 -15.96 -8.11
C THR A 12 15.89 -16.24 -8.62
N GLY A 13 15.19 -15.23 -9.16
CA GLY A 13 13.85 -15.34 -9.74
C GLY A 13 13.80 -15.25 -11.25
N ASP A 14 14.93 -15.30 -11.96
CA ASP A 14 14.97 -15.12 -13.42
C ASP A 14 14.33 -16.28 -14.20
N ALA A 15 14.05 -17.42 -13.55
CA ALA A 15 13.36 -18.55 -14.14
C ALA A 15 11.82 -18.49 -14.00
N GLY A 16 11.26 -17.38 -13.52
CA GLY A 16 9.81 -17.19 -13.37
C GLY A 16 9.24 -17.62 -12.03
N GLU A 17 10.08 -18.00 -11.08
CA GLU A 17 9.67 -18.34 -9.72
C GLU A 17 10.28 -17.36 -8.72
N THR A 18 9.65 -17.24 -7.56
CA THR A 18 10.15 -16.41 -6.47
C THR A 18 9.96 -17.13 -5.13
N GLY A 19 10.80 -16.80 -4.15
CA GLY A 19 10.70 -17.31 -2.79
C GLY A 19 9.75 -16.50 -1.95
N LEU A 20 8.96 -17.18 -1.12
CA LEU A 20 8.18 -16.56 -0.05
C LEU A 20 8.98 -16.57 1.25
N GLY A 21 8.50 -15.81 2.25
CA GLY A 21 9.18 -15.68 3.52
C GLY A 21 9.27 -16.97 4.36
N ASP A 22 8.44 -17.96 4.05
CA ASP A 22 8.46 -19.29 4.69
C ASP A 22 9.43 -20.28 4.03
N GLY A 23 10.17 -19.84 3.03
CA GLY A 23 11.10 -20.68 2.28
C GLY A 23 10.49 -21.40 1.09
N SER A 24 9.17 -21.38 0.92
CA SER A 24 8.52 -21.96 -0.26
C SER A 24 8.80 -21.10 -1.49
N ARG A 25 8.73 -21.74 -2.66
CA ARG A 25 8.85 -21.03 -3.94
C ARG A 25 7.57 -21.20 -4.74
N VAL A 26 7.16 -20.12 -5.37
CA VAL A 26 5.94 -20.06 -6.18
C VAL A 26 6.23 -19.38 -7.51
N ALA A 27 5.39 -19.63 -8.49
CA ALA A 27 5.45 -18.88 -9.75
C ALA A 27 5.20 -17.40 -9.50
N LYS A 28 5.88 -16.55 -10.24
CA LYS A 28 5.73 -15.09 -10.09
C LYS A 28 4.32 -14.59 -10.42
N ASP A 29 3.53 -15.36 -11.16
CA ASP A 29 2.12 -15.05 -11.45
C ASP A 29 1.14 -15.67 -10.43
N HIS A 30 1.64 -16.29 -9.36
CA HIS A 30 0.80 -16.79 -8.27
C HIS A 30 0.00 -15.64 -7.67
N LEU A 31 -1.27 -15.90 -7.30
CA LEU A 31 -2.17 -14.87 -6.77
C LEU A 31 -1.59 -14.12 -5.57
N ARG A 32 -0.88 -14.83 -4.70
CA ARG A 32 -0.24 -14.19 -3.54
C ARG A 32 0.83 -13.19 -3.97
N VAL A 33 1.61 -13.51 -4.99
CA VAL A 33 2.63 -12.60 -5.53
C VAL A 33 1.97 -11.42 -6.23
N GLN A 34 0.88 -11.65 -6.97
CA GLN A 34 0.11 -10.57 -7.58
C GLN A 34 -0.45 -9.62 -6.52
N ALA A 35 -1.02 -10.15 -5.44
CA ALA A 35 -1.53 -9.34 -4.33
C ALA A 35 -0.42 -8.50 -3.68
N MET A 36 0.75 -9.09 -3.48
CA MET A 36 1.92 -8.35 -2.96
C MET A 36 2.30 -7.21 -3.90
N GLY A 37 2.28 -7.45 -5.21
CA GLY A 37 2.56 -6.44 -6.22
C GLY A 37 1.56 -5.28 -6.19
N GLU A 38 0.27 -5.58 -6.04
CA GLU A 38 -0.78 -4.57 -5.92
C GLU A 38 -0.58 -3.70 -4.67
N VAL A 39 -0.28 -4.32 -3.53
CA VAL A 39 -0.02 -3.60 -2.27
C VAL A 39 1.22 -2.73 -2.41
N ASP A 40 2.28 -3.23 -3.00
CA ASP A 40 3.51 -2.48 -3.22
C ASP A 40 3.30 -1.30 -4.16
N GLU A 41 2.55 -1.50 -5.24
CA GLU A 41 2.21 -0.43 -6.18
C GLU A 41 1.41 0.67 -5.49
N LEU A 42 0.38 0.33 -4.73
CA LEU A 42 -0.38 1.31 -3.96
C LEU A 42 0.54 2.08 -3.00
N ASN A 43 1.39 1.38 -2.28
CA ASN A 43 2.31 2.03 -1.33
C ASN A 43 3.28 2.97 -2.06
N SER A 44 3.73 2.59 -3.25
CA SER A 44 4.60 3.42 -4.07
C SER A 44 3.89 4.69 -4.57
N THR A 45 2.64 4.58 -5.00
CA THR A 45 1.84 5.75 -5.42
C THR A 45 1.57 6.69 -4.25
N LEU A 46 1.35 6.16 -3.05
CA LEU A 46 1.24 6.99 -1.84
C LEU A 46 2.55 7.72 -1.55
N GLY A 47 3.69 7.09 -1.82
CA GLY A 47 5.00 7.72 -1.70
C GLY A 47 5.13 8.93 -2.63
N VAL A 48 4.66 8.82 -3.86
CA VAL A 48 4.64 9.95 -4.81
C VAL A 48 3.75 11.07 -4.29
N LEU A 49 2.55 10.75 -3.80
CA LEU A 49 1.64 11.73 -3.20
C LEU A 49 2.29 12.45 -2.01
N LEU A 50 2.97 11.71 -1.14
CA LEU A 50 3.66 12.25 0.03
C LEU A 50 4.84 13.17 -0.32
N ALA A 51 5.34 13.11 -1.55
CA ALA A 51 6.37 14.04 -2.02
C ALA A 51 5.80 15.43 -2.31
N GLU A 52 4.48 15.58 -2.40
CA GLU A 52 3.82 16.86 -2.58
C GLU A 52 3.59 17.56 -1.24
N PRO A 53 3.45 18.90 -1.23
CA PRO A 53 3.00 19.61 -0.03
C PRO A 53 1.60 19.17 0.36
N LEU A 54 1.46 18.65 1.58
CA LEU A 54 0.19 18.18 2.13
C LEU A 54 -0.03 18.80 3.50
N PRO A 55 -1.29 18.98 3.95
CA PRO A 55 -1.55 19.27 5.35
C PRO A 55 -0.90 18.23 6.24
N GLU A 56 -0.37 18.65 7.39
CA GLU A 56 0.41 17.76 8.25
C GLU A 56 -0.39 16.57 8.79
N ASP A 57 -1.67 16.78 9.10
CA ASP A 57 -2.55 15.71 9.54
C ASP A 57 -2.78 14.65 8.45
N VAL A 58 -2.92 15.09 7.19
CA VAL A 58 -3.04 14.19 6.04
C VAL A 58 -1.75 13.40 5.85
N ARG A 59 -0.61 14.08 5.93
CA ARG A 59 0.71 13.44 5.83
C ARG A 59 0.88 12.36 6.88
N THR A 60 0.58 12.67 8.12
CA THR A 60 0.69 11.73 9.24
C THR A 60 -0.19 10.50 9.01
N LEU A 61 -1.43 10.70 8.58
CA LEU A 61 -2.35 9.60 8.26
C LEU A 61 -1.79 8.71 7.14
N LEU A 62 -1.34 9.31 6.04
CA LEU A 62 -0.86 8.54 4.89
C LEU A 62 0.44 7.79 5.19
N VAL A 63 1.32 8.32 6.01
CA VAL A 63 2.51 7.59 6.47
C VAL A 63 2.10 6.37 7.30
N THR A 64 1.12 6.51 8.18
CA THR A 64 0.57 5.38 8.93
C THR A 64 0.01 4.31 7.99
N VAL A 65 -0.74 4.73 6.96
CA VAL A 65 -1.28 3.81 5.95
C VAL A 65 -0.14 3.09 5.22
N GLN A 66 0.94 3.77 4.88
CA GLN A 66 2.11 3.12 4.26
C GLN A 66 2.69 2.02 5.14
N HIS A 67 2.81 2.26 6.45
CA HIS A 67 3.29 1.24 7.38
C HIS A 67 2.32 0.05 7.46
N GLU A 68 1.02 0.31 7.46
CA GLU A 68 0.01 -0.74 7.45
C GLU A 68 0.05 -1.57 6.17
N LEU A 69 0.22 -0.92 5.01
CA LEU A 69 0.38 -1.61 3.73
C LEU A 69 1.67 -2.43 3.69
N PHE A 70 2.74 -1.93 4.27
CA PHE A 70 3.98 -2.68 4.40
C PHE A 70 3.77 -3.95 5.24
N ASN A 71 3.05 -3.84 6.35
CA ASN A 71 2.71 -4.99 7.18
C ASN A 71 1.81 -5.99 6.44
N LEU A 72 0.84 -5.50 5.68
CA LEU A 72 -0.01 -6.37 4.85
C LEU A 72 0.80 -7.12 3.81
N GLY A 73 1.75 -6.44 3.15
CA GLY A 73 2.68 -7.09 2.23
C GLY A 73 3.52 -8.17 2.92
N GLY A 74 3.94 -7.90 4.17
CA GLY A 74 4.65 -8.87 5.00
C GLY A 74 3.82 -10.12 5.28
N GLU A 75 2.54 -9.97 5.62
CA GLU A 75 1.63 -11.09 5.80
C GLU A 75 1.48 -11.92 4.53
N LEU A 76 1.34 -11.25 3.38
CA LEU A 76 1.23 -11.94 2.10
C LEU A 76 2.51 -12.70 1.75
N SER A 77 3.67 -12.20 2.16
CA SER A 77 4.96 -12.83 1.88
C SER A 77 5.25 -14.03 2.78
N ILE A 78 4.59 -14.15 3.92
CA ILE A 78 4.79 -15.22 4.90
C ILE A 78 3.44 -15.87 5.19
N PRO A 79 3.06 -16.95 4.47
CA PRO A 79 1.78 -17.61 4.70
C PRO A 79 1.59 -18.00 6.16
N GLY A 80 0.42 -17.69 6.71
CA GLY A 80 0.08 -18.00 8.10
C GLY A 80 0.58 -16.98 9.13
N TYR A 81 1.29 -15.93 8.71
CA TYR A 81 1.80 -14.90 9.59
C TYR A 81 0.89 -13.68 9.60
N THR A 82 0.64 -13.11 10.78
CA THR A 82 -0.23 -11.93 10.96
C THR A 82 0.57 -10.77 11.55
N LEU A 83 0.58 -9.65 10.86
CA LEU A 83 1.26 -8.41 11.27
C LEU A 83 0.30 -7.24 11.42
N LEU A 84 -0.73 -7.21 10.57
CA LEU A 84 -1.69 -6.10 10.58
C LEU A 84 -2.60 -6.22 11.80
N LYS A 85 -2.77 -5.11 12.52
CA LYS A 85 -3.61 -5.09 13.72
C LYS A 85 -5.09 -5.14 13.35
N ASP A 86 -5.90 -5.76 14.20
CA ASP A 86 -7.34 -5.93 13.98
C ASP A 86 -8.06 -4.59 13.79
N GLY A 87 -7.59 -3.52 14.43
CA GLY A 87 -8.20 -2.21 14.34
C GLY A 87 -7.85 -1.39 13.09
N ALA A 88 -7.06 -1.92 12.17
CA ALA A 88 -6.58 -1.14 11.01
C ALA A 88 -7.72 -0.64 10.12
N VAL A 89 -8.71 -1.49 9.82
CA VAL A 89 -9.85 -1.09 8.98
C VAL A 89 -10.73 -0.07 9.71
N LEU A 90 -10.98 -0.27 11.00
CA LEU A 90 -11.73 0.70 11.82
C LEU A 90 -11.04 2.06 11.82
N HIS A 91 -9.72 2.09 11.95
CA HIS A 91 -8.94 3.32 11.91
C HIS A 91 -9.13 4.06 10.57
N LEU A 92 -9.14 3.33 9.46
CA LEU A 92 -9.42 3.93 8.14
C LEU A 92 -10.85 4.46 8.05
N ASP A 93 -11.83 3.74 8.57
CA ASP A 93 -13.22 4.18 8.59
C ASP A 93 -13.39 5.46 9.41
N GLU A 94 -12.73 5.55 10.56
CA GLU A 94 -12.75 6.74 11.41
C GLU A 94 -12.10 7.93 10.70
N ALA A 95 -10.97 7.73 10.04
CA ALA A 95 -10.30 8.77 9.27
C ALA A 95 -11.18 9.26 8.11
N LEU A 96 -11.82 8.33 7.39
CA LEU A 96 -12.75 8.66 6.31
C LEU A 96 -13.90 9.51 6.82
N ALA A 97 -14.53 9.12 7.92
CA ALA A 97 -15.62 9.86 8.54
C ALA A 97 -15.18 11.27 8.96
N HIS A 98 -14.00 11.38 9.54
CA HIS A 98 -13.44 12.65 9.97
C HIS A 98 -13.29 13.64 8.80
N TYR A 99 -12.66 13.21 7.71
CA TYR A 99 -12.45 14.09 6.56
C TYR A 99 -13.74 14.36 5.78
N ASN A 100 -14.63 13.38 5.70
CA ASN A 100 -15.88 13.52 4.98
C ASN A 100 -16.86 14.47 5.68
N ALA A 101 -16.76 14.64 7.00
CA ALA A 101 -17.70 15.43 7.79
C ALA A 101 -17.79 16.91 7.37
N THR A 102 -16.69 17.48 6.84
CA THR A 102 -16.61 18.88 6.44
C THR A 102 -16.72 19.09 4.94
N LEU A 103 -16.82 18.02 4.16
CA LEU A 103 -16.94 18.13 2.71
C LEU A 103 -18.40 18.34 2.30
N PRO A 104 -18.64 19.11 1.23
CA PRO A 104 -20.00 19.28 0.71
C PRO A 104 -20.50 17.97 0.10
N ARG A 105 -21.83 17.82 0.08
CA ARG A 105 -22.45 16.67 -0.58
C ARG A 105 -22.14 16.68 -2.07
N LEU A 106 -21.82 15.51 -2.61
CA LEU A 106 -21.65 15.33 -4.05
C LEU A 106 -22.99 14.98 -4.68
N ASP A 107 -23.40 15.76 -5.67
CA ASP A 107 -24.65 15.54 -6.39
C ASP A 107 -24.43 14.80 -7.71
N GLU A 108 -23.18 14.71 -8.17
CA GLU A 108 -22.81 14.04 -9.40
C GLU A 108 -21.38 13.49 -9.32
N PHE A 109 -21.00 12.67 -10.28
CA PHE A 109 -19.62 12.22 -10.39
C PHE A 109 -18.71 13.39 -10.73
N ILE A 110 -17.53 13.40 -10.12
CA ILE A 110 -16.49 14.40 -10.40
C ILE A 110 -15.35 13.77 -11.17
N LEU A 111 -14.68 14.57 -11.99
CA LEU A 111 -13.52 14.11 -12.72
C LEU A 111 -12.34 13.90 -11.75
N PRO A 112 -11.54 12.83 -11.96
CA PRO A 112 -10.35 12.60 -11.14
C PRO A 112 -9.21 13.55 -11.51
N ALA A 113 -9.38 14.81 -11.15
CA ALA A 113 -8.50 15.91 -11.53
C ALA A 113 -8.49 16.96 -10.42
N GLY A 114 -7.83 18.08 -10.66
CA GLY A 114 -7.73 19.19 -9.72
C GLY A 114 -6.28 19.57 -9.50
N THR A 115 -5.90 19.83 -8.25
CA THR A 115 -4.51 20.10 -7.91
C THR A 115 -3.65 18.85 -8.19
N ARG A 116 -2.33 19.03 -8.24
CA ARG A 116 -1.42 17.91 -8.41
C ARG A 116 -1.60 16.88 -7.29
N SER A 117 -1.72 17.31 -6.04
CA SER A 117 -1.96 16.42 -4.89
C SER A 117 -3.26 15.65 -5.05
N ALA A 118 -4.35 16.32 -5.43
CA ALA A 118 -5.63 15.66 -5.65
C ALA A 118 -5.55 14.63 -6.78
N SER A 119 -4.87 14.97 -7.88
CA SER A 119 -4.69 14.07 -9.02
C SER A 119 -3.90 12.83 -8.63
N LEU A 120 -2.83 12.98 -7.85
CA LEU A 120 -2.03 11.86 -7.34
C LEU A 120 -2.83 10.99 -6.36
N ALA A 121 -3.70 11.59 -5.55
CA ALA A 121 -4.60 10.85 -4.66
C ALA A 121 -5.57 9.97 -5.48
N HIS A 122 -6.10 10.49 -6.57
CA HIS A 122 -6.94 9.70 -7.47
C HIS A 122 -6.18 8.52 -8.10
N VAL A 123 -4.92 8.72 -8.48
CA VAL A 123 -4.07 7.62 -8.98
C VAL A 123 -3.91 6.53 -7.93
N SER A 124 -3.65 6.92 -6.68
CA SER A 124 -3.50 5.96 -5.59
C SER A 124 -4.79 5.18 -5.32
N ARG A 125 -5.95 5.84 -5.46
CA ARG A 125 -7.26 5.21 -5.28
C ARG A 125 -7.56 4.17 -6.37
N SER A 126 -7.14 4.43 -7.57
CA SER A 126 -7.44 3.56 -8.72
C SER A 126 -6.73 2.20 -8.61
#